data_560190571b4deb4f2a504b062b3a14b9
#
_entry.id   560190571b4deb4f2a504b062b3a14b9
#
_cell.length_a   1.000
_cell.length_b   1.000
_cell.length_c   1.000
_cell.angle_alpha   90.00
_cell.angle_beta   90.00
_cell.angle_gamma   90.00
#
_symmetry.space_group_name_H-M   'P 1'
#
loop_
_entity.id
_entity.type
_entity.pdbx_description
1 polymer ?
#
loop_
_entity_poly.entity_id
_entity_poly.type
_entity_poly.pdbx_seq_one_letter_code
_entity_poly.pdbx_strand_id
1 'polypeptide(L)'
;RPSRLWLDKKFVYRVFNNNSMELGGRHYGGWWQTVPSEWRQRIVIDCEKTVEVDYGQQHFRMLYQFESSSKATTRSDLYQVDGIDLKHRDDNKGVYTALLNASSQNQVVRLIGEKMRKGIWYKDGFPDGIKNATALLKVLQAQHPEIEKYFYSGIGLSLQNTDSKIMHQVIIRLLTEHDVVALPIH
;
A
#
# COMPACT_ATOMS: atom_id res chain seq x y z
N ARG A 1 -6.66 25.13 1.25
CA ARG A 1 -5.48 25.96 1.53
C ARG A 1 -4.27 25.04 1.55
N PRO A 2 -3.14 25.37 0.89
CA PRO A 2 -1.95 24.57 1.01
C PRO A 2 -1.53 24.52 2.48
N SER A 3 -1.33 23.32 3.00
CA SER A 3 -0.75 23.14 4.32
C SER A 3 0.63 23.81 4.34
N ARG A 4 0.93 24.54 5.41
CA ARG A 4 2.22 25.24 5.56
C ARG A 4 3.34 24.21 5.49
N LEU A 5 4.24 24.31 4.52
CA LEU A 5 5.41 23.45 4.41
C LEU A 5 6.45 23.89 5.46
N TRP A 6 6.89 22.94 6.27
CA TRP A 6 7.95 23.13 7.27
C TRP A 6 9.26 22.61 6.69
N LEU A 7 9.95 23.42 5.88
CA LEU A 7 11.17 23.04 5.17
C LEU A 7 12.36 22.74 6.09
N ASP A 8 12.26 23.08 7.37
CA ASP A 8 13.22 22.76 8.42
C ASP A 8 13.21 21.27 8.83
N LYS A 9 12.12 20.55 8.55
CA LYS A 9 12.01 19.12 8.84
C LYS A 9 12.76 18.27 7.82
N LYS A 10 14.08 18.25 7.92
CA LYS A 10 15.00 17.53 7.01
C LYS A 10 15.41 16.14 7.52
N PHE A 11 14.67 15.58 8.46
CA PHE A 11 14.93 14.27 9.02
C PHE A 11 13.67 13.40 8.97
N VAL A 12 13.86 12.11 9.05
CA VAL A 12 12.79 11.14 9.21
C VAL A 12 13.01 10.31 10.46
N TYR A 13 11.92 9.82 11.03
CA TYR A 13 11.93 8.84 12.11
C TYR A 13 11.02 7.67 11.73
N ARG A 14 11.27 6.51 12.33
CA ARG A 14 10.46 5.32 12.08
C ARG A 14 9.38 5.20 13.15
N VAL A 15 8.17 4.83 12.75
CA VAL A 15 7.05 4.59 13.66
C VAL A 15 6.74 3.10 13.69
N PHE A 16 6.94 2.50 14.86
CA PHE A 16 6.63 1.11 15.13
C PHE A 16 5.29 0.96 15.84
N ASN A 17 4.64 -0.19 15.70
CA ASN A 17 3.31 -0.44 16.21
C ASN A 17 3.33 -1.52 17.30
N ASN A 18 2.35 -1.47 18.20
CA ASN A 18 2.11 -2.49 19.23
C ASN A 18 3.34 -2.79 20.11
N ASN A 19 4.14 -1.77 20.43
CA ASN A 19 5.40 -1.88 21.18
C ASN A 19 6.37 -2.92 20.62
N SER A 20 6.37 -3.16 19.31
CA SER A 20 7.21 -4.15 18.65
C SER A 20 7.99 -3.52 17.50
N MET A 21 9.30 -3.71 17.49
CA MET A 21 10.20 -3.32 16.38
C MET A 21 9.97 -4.13 15.10
N GLU A 22 9.17 -5.19 15.16
CA GLU A 22 8.81 -6.06 14.03
C GLU A 22 7.51 -5.65 13.33
N LEU A 23 6.83 -4.61 13.83
CA LEU A 23 5.53 -4.17 13.30
C LEU A 23 5.58 -2.69 12.89
N GLY A 24 5.16 -2.38 11.66
CA GLY A 24 5.22 -1.03 11.12
C GLY A 24 6.65 -0.61 10.74
N GLY A 25 7.13 0.52 11.26
CA GLY A 25 8.49 1.00 11.03
C GLY A 25 8.67 1.85 9.78
N ARG A 26 7.58 2.36 9.18
CA ARG A 26 7.66 3.32 8.08
C ARG A 26 8.30 4.63 8.52
N HIS A 27 8.88 5.34 7.56
CA HIS A 27 9.54 6.62 7.78
C HIS A 27 8.56 7.78 7.73
N TYR A 28 8.63 8.67 8.72
CA TYR A 28 7.78 9.86 8.84
C TYR A 28 8.58 11.08 9.22
N GLY A 29 8.04 12.25 8.97
CA GLY A 29 8.53 13.54 9.50
C GLY A 29 9.23 14.44 8.48
N GLY A 30 9.68 13.90 7.35
CA GLY A 30 10.30 14.72 6.29
C GLY A 30 9.29 15.69 5.66
N TRP A 31 9.71 16.95 5.43
CA TRP A 31 8.84 17.98 4.82
C TRP A 31 8.29 17.54 3.45
N TRP A 32 9.07 16.80 2.68
CA TRP A 32 8.68 16.30 1.34
C TRP A 32 7.49 15.34 1.37
N GLN A 33 7.27 14.64 2.48
CA GLN A 33 6.14 13.72 2.65
C GLN A 33 4.79 14.45 2.75
N THR A 34 4.81 15.75 3.09
CA THR A 34 3.62 16.59 3.17
C THR A 34 3.33 17.35 1.88
N VAL A 35 4.23 17.27 0.90
CA VAL A 35 4.05 17.89 -0.42
C VAL A 35 3.04 17.07 -1.22
N PRO A 36 1.99 17.69 -1.79
CA PRO A 36 1.09 16.99 -2.71
C PRO A 36 1.83 16.32 -3.86
N SER A 37 1.35 15.16 -4.31
CA SER A 37 2.04 14.34 -5.33
C SER A 37 2.35 15.10 -6.61
N GLU A 38 1.43 15.95 -7.06
CA GLU A 38 1.58 16.78 -8.26
C GLU A 38 2.70 17.84 -8.14
N TRP A 39 3.13 18.15 -6.91
CA TRP A 39 4.22 19.10 -6.65
C TRP A 39 5.55 18.41 -6.33
N ARG A 40 5.55 17.14 -5.89
CA ARG A 40 6.78 16.42 -5.54
C ARG A 40 7.76 16.33 -6.71
N GLN A 41 7.28 16.18 -7.93
CA GLN A 41 8.10 16.18 -9.15
C GLN A 41 8.88 17.50 -9.41
N ARG A 42 8.59 18.57 -8.61
CA ARG A 42 9.32 19.85 -8.66
C ARG A 42 10.39 19.96 -7.60
N ILE A 43 10.53 18.93 -6.75
CA ILE A 43 11.61 18.89 -5.77
C ILE A 43 12.93 18.74 -6.53
N VAL A 44 13.91 19.53 -6.12
CA VAL A 44 15.28 19.52 -6.64
C VAL A 44 16.21 19.21 -5.48
N ILE A 45 17.16 18.32 -5.69
CA ILE A 45 18.22 17.98 -4.75
C ILE A 45 19.56 18.26 -5.46
N ASP A 46 20.41 19.07 -4.86
CA ASP A 46 21.72 19.46 -5.39
C ASP A 46 21.68 19.93 -6.86
N CYS A 47 20.67 20.78 -7.17
CA CYS A 47 20.37 21.30 -8.51
C CYS A 47 19.88 20.26 -9.53
N GLU A 48 19.67 19.00 -9.14
CA GLU A 48 19.16 17.94 -10.01
C GLU A 48 17.67 17.68 -9.76
N LYS A 49 16.93 17.41 -10.84
CA LYS A 49 15.51 17.05 -10.76
C LYS A 49 15.34 15.67 -10.15
N THR A 50 14.36 15.54 -9.26
CA THR A 50 14.00 14.25 -8.68
C THR A 50 13.03 13.46 -9.56
N VAL A 51 13.05 12.13 -9.41
CA VAL A 51 12.04 11.22 -9.92
C VAL A 51 11.39 10.49 -8.75
N GLU A 52 10.08 10.25 -8.84
CA GLU A 52 9.35 9.44 -7.86
C GLU A 52 9.26 8.02 -8.38
N VAL A 53 9.77 7.07 -7.60
CA VAL A 53 9.73 5.64 -7.90
C VAL A 53 8.87 4.96 -6.83
N ASP A 54 7.92 4.12 -7.25
CA ASP A 54 7.05 3.36 -6.36
C ASP A 54 7.09 1.87 -6.71
N TYR A 55 7.07 1.02 -5.68
CA TYR A 55 6.90 -0.42 -5.81
C TYR A 55 5.41 -0.76 -5.89
N GLY A 56 4.88 -0.86 -7.09
CA GLY A 56 3.46 -1.18 -7.30
C GLY A 56 3.06 -2.50 -6.62
N GLN A 57 1.99 -2.47 -5.79
CA GLN A 57 1.38 -3.66 -5.19
C GLN A 57 2.31 -4.45 -4.26
N GLN A 58 3.25 -3.77 -3.62
CA GLN A 58 4.36 -4.34 -2.85
C GLN A 58 3.93 -5.47 -1.90
N HIS A 59 2.94 -5.24 -1.04
CA HIS A 59 2.50 -6.24 -0.05
C HIS A 59 2.04 -7.54 -0.71
N PHE A 60 1.27 -7.46 -1.79
CA PHE A 60 0.83 -8.65 -2.52
C PHE A 60 2.00 -9.38 -3.18
N ARG A 61 2.92 -8.63 -3.81
CA ARG A 61 4.12 -9.22 -4.44
C ARG A 61 4.99 -9.92 -3.40
N MET A 62 5.17 -9.35 -2.21
CA MET A 62 5.88 -9.99 -1.11
C MET A 62 5.21 -11.31 -0.68
N LEU A 63 3.88 -11.33 -0.53
CA LEU A 63 3.15 -12.54 -0.16
C LEU A 63 3.31 -13.65 -1.21
N TYR A 64 3.18 -13.33 -2.49
CA TYR A 64 3.44 -14.29 -3.55
C TYR A 64 4.89 -14.77 -3.56
N GLN A 65 5.84 -13.90 -3.26
CA GLN A 65 7.25 -14.29 -3.13
C GLN A 65 7.46 -15.23 -1.95
N PHE A 66 6.79 -15.03 -0.82
CA PHE A 66 6.84 -15.94 0.33
C PHE A 66 6.30 -17.33 -0.03
N GLU A 67 5.31 -17.41 -0.92
CA GLU A 67 4.79 -18.67 -1.44
C GLU A 67 5.60 -19.23 -2.62
N SER A 68 6.71 -18.60 -3.00
CA SER A 68 7.50 -18.98 -4.18
C SER A 68 6.67 -19.03 -5.46
N SER A 69 5.62 -18.21 -5.54
CA SER A 69 4.70 -18.18 -6.68
C SER A 69 5.19 -17.24 -7.77
N SER A 70 5.21 -17.72 -9.01
CA SER A 70 5.55 -16.91 -10.19
C SER A 70 4.53 -15.79 -10.47
N LYS A 71 3.34 -15.86 -9.90
CA LYS A 71 2.27 -14.83 -10.09
C LYS A 71 2.72 -13.43 -9.66
N ALA A 72 3.67 -13.33 -8.72
CA ALA A 72 4.28 -12.07 -8.33
C ALA A 72 4.93 -11.30 -9.50
N THR A 73 5.41 -12.02 -10.50
CA THR A 73 6.14 -11.47 -11.65
C THR A 73 5.35 -11.50 -12.96
N THR A 74 4.41 -12.42 -13.09
CA THR A 74 3.67 -12.65 -14.35
C THR A 74 2.42 -11.81 -14.49
N ARG A 75 1.74 -11.46 -13.39
CA ARG A 75 0.55 -10.62 -13.42
C ARG A 75 0.92 -9.15 -13.26
N SER A 76 0.54 -8.34 -14.24
CA SER A 76 0.85 -6.88 -14.24
C SER A 76 0.12 -6.14 -13.12
N ASP A 77 -1.15 -6.47 -12.86
CA ASP A 77 -1.97 -5.86 -11.82
C ASP A 77 -2.69 -6.90 -10.96
N LEU A 78 -2.27 -6.97 -9.68
CA LEU A 78 -2.82 -7.90 -8.69
C LEU A 78 -4.12 -7.39 -8.04
N TYR A 79 -4.51 -6.14 -8.26
CA TYR A 79 -5.77 -5.57 -7.75
C TYR A 79 -6.90 -5.61 -8.77
N GLN A 80 -6.57 -5.89 -10.03
CA GLN A 80 -7.56 -6.16 -11.05
C GLN A 80 -8.13 -7.56 -10.85
N VAL A 81 -9.45 -7.68 -10.90
CA VAL A 81 -10.18 -8.93 -10.66
C VAL A 81 -10.92 -9.31 -11.94
N ASP A 82 -10.79 -10.56 -12.35
CA ASP A 82 -11.43 -11.06 -13.55
C ASP A 82 -12.96 -10.98 -13.40
N GLY A 83 -13.63 -10.44 -14.41
CA GLY A 83 -15.08 -10.22 -14.38
C GLY A 83 -15.53 -8.97 -13.60
N ILE A 84 -14.62 -8.17 -13.05
CA ILE A 84 -14.94 -6.88 -12.43
C ILE A 84 -14.34 -5.75 -13.29
N ASP A 85 -15.19 -4.74 -13.58
CA ASP A 85 -14.77 -3.55 -14.34
C ASP A 85 -13.55 -2.85 -13.69
N LEU A 86 -12.62 -2.41 -14.52
CA LEU A 86 -11.38 -1.76 -14.11
C LEU A 86 -11.63 -0.48 -13.28
N LYS A 87 -12.78 0.18 -13.44
CA LYS A 87 -13.15 1.34 -12.61
C LYS A 87 -13.18 1.04 -11.11
N HIS A 88 -13.36 -0.23 -10.71
CA HIS A 88 -13.38 -0.69 -9.33
C HIS A 88 -11.99 -1.13 -8.80
N ARG A 89 -10.94 -0.98 -9.60
CA ARG A 89 -9.59 -1.41 -9.23
C ARG A 89 -9.09 -0.79 -7.91
N ASP A 90 -9.31 0.50 -7.72
CA ASP A 90 -8.84 1.19 -6.51
C ASP A 90 -9.71 0.86 -5.29
N ASP A 91 -10.99 0.59 -5.49
CA ASP A 91 -11.86 0.05 -4.46
C ASP A 91 -11.39 -1.35 -4.03
N ASN A 92 -11.09 -2.22 -5.00
CA ASN A 92 -10.53 -3.56 -4.76
C ASN A 92 -9.21 -3.47 -3.97
N LYS A 93 -8.29 -2.56 -4.34
CA LYS A 93 -7.06 -2.28 -3.60
C LYS A 93 -7.35 -1.96 -2.13
N GLY A 94 -8.35 -1.11 -1.89
CA GLY A 94 -8.79 -0.76 -0.53
C GLY A 94 -9.28 -1.97 0.25
N VAL A 95 -10.11 -2.82 -0.38
CA VAL A 95 -10.64 -4.05 0.24
C VAL A 95 -9.51 -5.05 0.50
N TYR A 96 -8.59 -5.26 -0.43
CA TYR A 96 -7.42 -6.13 -0.24
C TYR A 96 -6.53 -5.65 0.91
N THR A 97 -6.31 -4.34 1.03
CA THR A 97 -5.60 -3.78 2.19
C THR A 97 -6.33 -4.10 3.50
N ALA A 98 -7.66 -4.01 3.51
CA ALA A 98 -8.45 -4.37 4.67
C ALA A 98 -8.37 -5.87 5.00
N LEU A 99 -8.39 -6.75 3.99
CA LEU A 99 -8.23 -8.20 4.16
C LEU A 99 -6.91 -8.57 4.87
N LEU A 100 -5.81 -7.89 4.55
CA LEU A 100 -4.51 -8.14 5.17
C LEU A 100 -4.40 -7.60 6.60
N ASN A 101 -5.20 -6.58 6.96
CA ASN A 101 -5.11 -5.93 8.26
C ASN A 101 -6.21 -6.36 9.26
N ALA A 102 -7.29 -6.93 8.78
CA ALA A 102 -8.40 -7.38 9.62
C ALA A 102 -8.08 -8.70 10.33
N SER A 103 -8.80 -8.96 11.42
CA SER A 103 -8.77 -10.24 12.14
C SER A 103 -10.02 -11.09 11.87
N SER A 104 -10.98 -10.60 11.08
CA SER A 104 -12.18 -11.35 10.72
C SER A 104 -12.87 -10.79 9.47
N GLN A 105 -13.61 -11.66 8.78
CA GLN A 105 -14.46 -11.28 7.65
C GLN A 105 -15.49 -10.20 8.02
N ASN A 106 -16.08 -10.30 9.22
CA ASN A 106 -17.10 -9.34 9.66
C ASN A 106 -16.56 -7.92 9.78
N GLN A 107 -15.28 -7.75 10.17
CA GLN A 107 -14.63 -6.44 10.19
C GLN A 107 -14.54 -5.84 8.78
N VAL A 108 -14.15 -6.64 7.79
CA VAL A 108 -14.03 -6.16 6.41
C VAL A 108 -15.41 -5.86 5.81
N VAL A 109 -16.42 -6.72 6.03
CA VAL A 109 -17.80 -6.49 5.59
C VAL A 109 -18.34 -5.16 6.14
N ARG A 110 -18.12 -4.92 7.45
CA ARG A 110 -18.53 -3.67 8.10
C ARG A 110 -17.82 -2.45 7.50
N LEU A 111 -16.51 -2.56 7.27
CA LEU A 111 -15.71 -1.50 6.68
C LEU A 111 -16.16 -1.17 5.25
N ILE A 112 -16.43 -2.18 4.42
CA ILE A 112 -16.99 -1.98 3.07
C ILE A 112 -18.28 -1.18 3.17
N GLY A 113 -19.24 -1.60 4.00
CA GLY A 113 -20.50 -0.90 4.18
C GLY A 113 -20.35 0.55 4.67
N GLU A 114 -19.37 0.80 5.56
CA GLU A 114 -19.04 2.17 6.01
C GLU A 114 -18.48 3.02 4.85
N LYS A 115 -17.52 2.49 4.10
CA LYS A 115 -16.88 3.20 2.98
C LYS A 115 -17.85 3.47 1.83
N MET A 116 -18.76 2.54 1.55
CA MET A 116 -19.84 2.75 0.58
C MET A 116 -20.78 3.88 1.01
N ARG A 117 -21.25 3.88 2.25
CA ARG A 117 -22.11 4.96 2.79
C ARG A 117 -21.45 6.33 2.73
N LYS A 118 -20.14 6.41 2.80
CA LYS A 118 -19.34 7.64 2.69
C LYS A 118 -19.01 7.99 1.23
N GLY A 119 -19.43 7.20 0.25
CA GLY A 119 -19.11 7.39 -1.17
C GLY A 119 -17.62 7.27 -1.49
N ILE A 120 -16.86 6.50 -0.68
CA ILE A 120 -15.41 6.32 -0.86
C ILE A 120 -15.12 5.10 -1.71
N TRP A 121 -15.78 3.95 -1.44
CA TRP A 121 -15.66 2.71 -2.20
C TRP A 121 -16.99 2.37 -2.86
N TYR A 122 -16.93 1.81 -4.07
CA TYR A 122 -18.11 1.34 -4.81
C TYR A 122 -19.27 2.34 -4.75
N LYS A 123 -18.97 3.62 -4.99
CA LYS A 123 -19.92 4.74 -4.85
C LYS A 123 -21.16 4.59 -5.71
N ASP A 124 -21.04 3.89 -6.86
CA ASP A 124 -22.14 3.63 -7.79
C ASP A 124 -22.79 2.24 -7.56
N GLY A 125 -22.49 1.59 -6.43
CA GLY A 125 -22.93 0.24 -6.10
C GLY A 125 -21.87 -0.81 -6.30
N PHE A 126 -22.19 -2.06 -5.93
CA PHE A 126 -21.30 -3.19 -6.16
C PHE A 126 -21.12 -3.46 -7.66
N PRO A 127 -20.00 -4.11 -8.07
CA PRO A 127 -19.83 -4.58 -9.43
C PRO A 127 -20.99 -5.48 -9.90
N ASP A 128 -21.24 -5.52 -11.21
CA ASP A 128 -22.32 -6.30 -11.80
C ASP A 128 -22.31 -7.76 -11.34
N GLY A 129 -23.47 -8.28 -11.01
CA GLY A 129 -23.63 -9.64 -10.48
C GLY A 129 -23.29 -9.82 -8.99
N ILE A 130 -22.72 -8.82 -8.32
CA ILE A 130 -22.36 -8.88 -6.89
C ILE A 130 -23.43 -8.19 -6.05
N LYS A 131 -24.11 -8.97 -5.20
CA LYS A 131 -25.29 -8.50 -4.44
C LYS A 131 -24.95 -7.83 -3.10
N ASN A 132 -23.82 -8.14 -2.51
CA ASN A 132 -23.44 -7.66 -1.18
C ASN A 132 -21.92 -7.82 -0.92
N ALA A 133 -21.44 -7.23 0.18
CA ALA A 133 -20.04 -7.27 0.58
C ALA A 133 -19.49 -8.70 0.76
N THR A 134 -20.29 -9.63 1.28
CA THR A 134 -19.86 -11.02 1.46
C THR A 134 -19.62 -11.73 0.11
N ALA A 135 -20.50 -11.49 -0.86
CA ALA A 135 -20.34 -12.01 -2.23
C ALA A 135 -19.09 -11.39 -2.90
N LEU A 136 -18.88 -10.08 -2.72
CA LEU A 136 -17.68 -9.39 -3.20
C LEU A 136 -16.40 -10.04 -2.63
N LEU A 137 -16.35 -10.25 -1.33
CA LEU A 137 -15.18 -10.85 -0.67
C LEU A 137 -14.87 -12.24 -1.22
N LYS A 138 -15.87 -13.08 -1.49
CA LYS A 138 -15.65 -14.40 -2.10
C LYS A 138 -14.99 -14.29 -3.47
N VAL A 139 -15.42 -13.36 -4.31
CA VAL A 139 -14.84 -13.13 -5.64
C VAL A 139 -13.41 -12.62 -5.53
N LEU A 140 -13.16 -11.63 -4.66
CA LEU A 140 -11.83 -11.08 -4.44
C LEU A 140 -10.85 -12.14 -3.90
N GLN A 141 -11.27 -12.95 -2.93
CA GLN A 141 -10.41 -14.00 -2.34
C GLN A 141 -10.10 -15.11 -3.35
N ALA A 142 -11.10 -15.55 -4.13
CA ALA A 142 -10.91 -16.57 -5.17
C ALA A 142 -9.89 -16.17 -6.26
N GLN A 143 -9.62 -14.87 -6.42
CA GLN A 143 -8.60 -14.36 -7.33
C GLN A 143 -7.17 -14.65 -6.86
N HIS A 144 -6.98 -14.90 -5.55
CA HIS A 144 -5.68 -15.03 -4.91
C HIS A 144 -5.58 -16.27 -3.98
N PRO A 145 -5.85 -17.48 -4.48
CA PRO A 145 -5.91 -18.67 -3.64
C PRO A 145 -4.56 -18.99 -2.97
N GLU A 146 -3.43 -18.67 -3.61
CA GLU A 146 -2.09 -18.95 -3.09
C GLU A 146 -1.77 -18.17 -1.81
N ILE A 147 -2.37 -16.99 -1.65
CA ILE A 147 -2.12 -16.10 -0.51
C ILE A 147 -3.35 -15.94 0.40
N GLU A 148 -4.42 -16.71 0.18
CA GLU A 148 -5.66 -16.63 0.96
C GLU A 148 -5.44 -16.81 2.47
N LYS A 149 -4.48 -17.65 2.86
CA LYS A 149 -4.12 -17.90 4.28
C LYS A 149 -3.65 -16.65 5.03
N TYR A 150 -3.25 -15.60 4.32
CA TYR A 150 -2.84 -14.33 4.91
C TYR A 150 -4.00 -13.36 5.11
N PHE A 151 -5.16 -13.61 4.52
CA PHE A 151 -6.32 -12.79 4.75
C PHE A 151 -6.84 -12.97 6.19
N TYR A 152 -7.27 -11.90 6.79
CA TYR A 152 -7.73 -11.83 8.19
C TYR A 152 -6.66 -12.19 9.25
N SER A 153 -5.39 -12.21 8.88
CA SER A 153 -4.28 -12.56 9.77
C SER A 153 -3.65 -11.35 10.49
N GLY A 154 -3.99 -10.12 10.07
CA GLY A 154 -3.35 -8.91 10.57
C GLY A 154 -1.90 -8.71 10.07
N ILE A 155 -1.48 -9.47 9.04
CA ILE A 155 -0.09 -9.47 8.55
C ILE A 155 0.38 -8.11 7.99
N GLY A 156 -0.54 -7.18 7.72
CA GLY A 156 -0.23 -5.90 7.10
C GLY A 156 0.86 -5.11 7.81
N LEU A 157 0.91 -5.15 9.14
CA LEU A 157 1.96 -4.45 9.91
C LEU A 157 3.34 -5.12 9.76
N SER A 158 3.40 -6.45 9.66
CA SER A 158 4.65 -7.18 9.40
C SER A 158 5.15 -6.91 7.98
N LEU A 159 4.25 -6.85 7.00
CA LEU A 159 4.58 -6.47 5.62
C LEU A 159 5.11 -5.03 5.55
N GLN A 160 4.51 -4.09 6.28
CA GLN A 160 5.03 -2.73 6.40
C GLN A 160 6.44 -2.69 7.01
N ASN A 161 6.73 -3.57 7.96
CA ASN A 161 8.07 -3.68 8.55
C ASN A 161 9.09 -4.17 7.53
N THR A 162 8.76 -5.22 6.79
CA THR A 162 9.61 -5.75 5.72
C THR A 162 9.85 -4.70 4.62
N ASP A 163 8.79 -4.05 4.16
CA ASP A 163 8.83 -2.96 3.19
C ASP A 163 9.78 -1.82 3.66
N SER A 164 9.63 -1.39 4.91
CA SER A 164 10.46 -0.36 5.50
C SER A 164 11.94 -0.77 5.64
N LYS A 165 12.22 -2.05 5.91
CA LYS A 165 13.59 -2.59 5.92
C LYS A 165 14.21 -2.57 4.53
N ILE A 166 13.43 -2.95 3.49
CA ILE A 166 13.85 -2.89 2.09
C ILE A 166 14.16 -1.44 1.70
N MET A 167 13.24 -0.51 1.97
CA MET A 167 13.41 0.91 1.67
C MET A 167 14.67 1.47 2.34
N HIS A 168 14.91 1.13 3.61
CA HIS A 168 16.11 1.54 4.33
C HIS A 168 17.40 1.07 3.64
N GLN A 169 17.44 -0.18 3.20
CA GLN A 169 18.59 -0.72 2.47
C GLN A 169 18.79 -0.04 1.12
N VAL A 170 17.69 0.24 0.39
CA VAL A 170 17.75 0.95 -0.89
C VAL A 170 18.34 2.36 -0.70
N ILE A 171 17.86 3.12 0.30
CA ILE A 171 18.36 4.46 0.59
C ILE A 171 19.88 4.45 0.91
N ILE A 172 20.30 3.52 1.78
CA ILE A 172 21.72 3.41 2.15
C ILE A 172 22.57 3.07 0.93
N ARG A 173 22.17 2.09 0.12
CA ARG A 173 22.91 1.70 -1.07
C ARG A 173 23.00 2.81 -2.11
N LEU A 174 21.90 3.51 -2.38
CA LEU A 174 21.91 4.66 -3.28
C LEU A 174 22.91 5.73 -2.83
N LEU A 175 22.96 6.01 -1.52
CA LEU A 175 23.88 6.99 -0.98
C LEU A 175 25.33 6.49 -1.00
N THR A 176 25.60 5.25 -0.56
CA THR A 176 26.99 4.77 -0.34
C THR A 176 27.65 4.22 -1.59
N GLU A 177 26.88 3.67 -2.52
CA GLU A 177 27.41 3.01 -3.72
C GLU A 177 27.27 3.89 -4.97
N HIS A 178 26.34 4.87 -4.97
CA HIS A 178 26.00 5.66 -6.15
C HIS A 178 26.03 7.18 -5.93
N ASP A 179 26.28 7.64 -4.68
CA ASP A 179 26.24 9.06 -4.29
C ASP A 179 24.88 9.73 -4.63
N VAL A 180 23.80 8.97 -4.53
CA VAL A 180 22.44 9.42 -4.84
C VAL A 180 21.64 9.59 -3.56
N VAL A 181 21.14 10.81 -3.32
CA VAL A 181 20.23 11.11 -2.21
C VAL A 181 18.80 10.66 -2.56
N ALA A 182 18.24 9.78 -1.74
CA ALA A 182 16.86 9.34 -1.87
C ALA A 182 16.02 9.75 -0.65
N LEU A 183 14.82 10.26 -0.91
CA LEU A 183 13.89 10.74 0.12
C LEU A 183 12.71 9.77 0.25
N PRO A 184 12.56 9.07 1.40
CA PRO A 184 11.45 8.14 1.58
C PRO A 184 10.12 8.90 1.68
N ILE A 185 9.10 8.43 0.97
CA ILE A 185 7.75 9.01 1.03
C ILE A 185 6.89 8.27 2.06
N HIS A 186 7.15 6.99 2.29
CA HIS A 186 6.44 6.13 3.28
C HIS A 186 7.38 5.20 4.01
#